data_13a81c66c0a21ecd459135db5defd15a
#
_entry.id   13a81c66c0a21ecd459135db5defd15a
#
_cell.length_a   1.000
_cell.length_b   1.000
_cell.length_c   1.000
_cell.angle_alpha   90.00
_cell.angle_beta   90.00
_cell.angle_gamma   90.00
#
_symmetry.space_group_name_H-M   'P 1'
#
loop_
_entity.id
_entity.type
_entity.pdbx_description
1 polymer ?
#
loop_
_entity_poly.entity_id
_entity_poly.type
_entity_poly.pdbx_seq_one_letter_code
_entity_poly.pdbx_strand_id
1 'polypeptide(L)'
;MLLSELTHQSLSKITLEKYSNSFVPYLYLDGHRSGSNGFSDSEGYKNGYMFFLRFGRILKQLGFKQMVTMVHTQRNFSSKERIGTILKAITNNFDDKNEFIKNSLFKIYGDIDSYKQNGYSDFYKFLLDINNKPSMNQNFTHHILINYSEEWALKNLQKINCIPEISSVIRFTKGFVSGGWIPIKMQTTSFIYSQIPSISEFWSDESITALILISLNIWITTKEFIGTKSYCQNEKEMIHQKRDLELCSDTVKLEIQCPMHNRIIAFGINGPISYEF
;
A
#
# COMPACT_ATOMS: atom_id res chain seq x y z
N MET A 1 20.58 7.77 4.40
CA MET A 1 21.04 6.66 3.55
C MET A 1 20.49 6.90 2.15
N LEU A 2 21.35 7.03 1.15
CA LEU A 2 20.94 7.29 -0.22
C LEU A 2 20.30 6.04 -0.84
N LEU A 3 19.32 6.21 -1.70
CA LEU A 3 18.63 5.10 -2.38
C LEU A 3 19.61 4.21 -3.16
N SER A 4 20.67 4.81 -3.72
CA SER A 4 21.77 4.11 -4.38
C SER A 4 22.54 3.15 -3.47
N GLU A 5 22.62 3.44 -2.17
CA GLU A 5 23.25 2.55 -1.19
C GLU A 5 22.36 1.35 -0.84
N LEU A 6 21.03 1.52 -0.88
CA LEU A 6 20.07 0.44 -0.68
C LEU A 6 20.00 -0.53 -1.86
N THR A 7 20.16 -0.02 -3.08
CA THR A 7 20.22 -0.88 -4.28
C THR A 7 21.51 -1.66 -4.37
N HIS A 8 22.60 -1.18 -3.77
CA HIS A 8 23.88 -1.91 -3.66
C HIS A 8 23.92 -2.91 -2.49
N GLN A 9 23.17 -2.71 -1.43
CA GLN A 9 22.84 -3.76 -0.46
C GLN A 9 21.68 -4.61 -1.01
N SER A 10 21.89 -5.21 -2.18
CA SER A 10 20.92 -6.12 -2.77
C SER A 10 20.58 -7.17 -1.72
N LEU A 11 19.32 -7.13 -1.24
CA LEU A 11 18.74 -8.23 -0.50
C LEU A 11 19.05 -9.47 -1.35
N SER A 12 19.77 -10.40 -0.80
CA SER A 12 20.23 -11.56 -1.57
C SER A 12 19.01 -12.25 -2.17
N LYS A 13 19.15 -12.87 -3.33
CA LYS A 13 18.11 -13.68 -3.95
C LYS A 13 17.50 -14.67 -2.94
N ILE A 14 18.32 -15.22 -2.06
CA ILE A 14 17.91 -16.11 -0.96
C ILE A 14 16.95 -15.43 -0.01
N THR A 15 17.17 -14.14 0.34
CA THR A 15 16.25 -13.38 1.21
C THR A 15 14.91 -13.13 0.51
N LEU A 16 14.89 -12.77 -0.76
CA LEU A 16 13.66 -12.59 -1.53
C LEU A 16 12.85 -13.89 -1.62
N GLU A 17 13.51 -15.01 -1.91
CA GLU A 17 12.88 -16.33 -1.98
C GLU A 17 12.30 -16.74 -0.61
N LYS A 18 13.04 -16.52 0.48
CA LYS A 18 12.60 -16.82 1.86
C LYS A 18 11.30 -16.11 2.24
N TYR A 19 11.13 -14.87 1.82
CA TYR A 19 9.96 -14.05 2.19
C TYR A 19 8.91 -13.92 1.10
N SER A 20 9.09 -14.56 -0.06
CA SER A 20 8.21 -14.46 -1.24
C SER A 20 6.73 -14.75 -0.96
N ASN A 21 6.43 -15.67 -0.05
CA ASN A 21 5.08 -16.08 0.32
C ASN A 21 4.51 -15.31 1.52
N SER A 22 5.37 -14.71 2.35
CA SER A 22 4.98 -14.11 3.63
C SER A 22 5.00 -12.59 3.62
N PHE A 23 5.72 -11.95 2.70
CA PHE A 23 5.68 -10.50 2.55
C PHE A 23 4.46 -10.07 1.73
N VAL A 24 3.56 -9.33 2.36
CA VAL A 24 2.32 -8.82 1.76
C VAL A 24 2.23 -7.32 2.00
N PRO A 25 2.60 -6.50 1.03
CA PRO A 25 2.42 -5.05 1.13
C PRO A 25 0.96 -4.66 0.95
N TYR A 26 0.52 -3.71 1.75
CA TYR A 26 -0.76 -3.04 1.61
C TYR A 26 -0.56 -1.64 1.06
N LEU A 27 -0.97 -1.45 -0.17
CA LEU A 27 -0.83 -0.20 -0.90
C LEU A 27 -2.05 0.68 -0.69
N TYR A 28 -1.86 1.84 -0.08
CA TYR A 28 -2.90 2.84 0.11
C TYR A 28 -2.64 4.03 -0.80
N LEU A 29 -3.32 4.05 -1.94
CA LEU A 29 -3.13 5.04 -2.99
C LEU A 29 -3.82 6.35 -2.64
N ASP A 30 -3.09 7.26 -2.03
CA ASP A 30 -3.53 8.63 -1.74
C ASP A 30 -2.86 9.63 -2.69
N GLY A 31 -3.39 10.87 -2.70
CA GLY A 31 -2.75 11.98 -3.39
C GLY A 31 -3.16 12.21 -4.85
N HIS A 32 -4.12 11.43 -5.38
CA HIS A 32 -4.56 11.57 -6.78
C HIS A 32 -5.05 12.99 -7.13
N ARG A 33 -5.68 13.71 -6.19
CA ARG A 33 -6.15 15.07 -6.38
C ARG A 33 -5.15 16.14 -5.95
N SER A 34 -4.52 15.94 -4.79
CA SER A 34 -3.56 16.92 -4.26
C SER A 34 -2.21 16.90 -4.97
N GLY A 35 -1.88 15.81 -5.64
CA GLY A 35 -0.66 15.67 -6.45
C GLY A 35 -0.87 15.96 -7.93
N SER A 36 -2.10 16.27 -8.34
CA SER A 36 -2.46 16.51 -9.75
C SER A 36 -2.22 17.96 -10.19
N ASN A 37 -1.13 18.61 -9.76
CA ASN A 37 -0.79 19.94 -10.25
C ASN A 37 -0.79 19.96 -11.79
N GLY A 38 -1.83 20.58 -12.39
CA GLY A 38 -2.00 20.67 -13.83
C GLY A 38 -2.78 19.54 -14.50
N PHE A 39 -3.19 18.49 -13.77
CA PHE A 39 -4.03 17.40 -14.30
C PHE A 39 -5.49 17.51 -13.82
N SER A 40 -6.40 17.00 -14.63
CA SER A 40 -7.78 16.79 -14.19
C SER A 40 -7.86 15.66 -13.14
N ASP A 41 -8.90 15.66 -12.30
CA ASP A 41 -9.14 14.57 -11.34
C ASP A 41 -9.19 13.19 -12.04
N SER A 42 -9.72 13.12 -13.26
CA SER A 42 -9.78 11.90 -14.06
C SER A 42 -8.39 11.37 -14.42
N GLU A 43 -7.47 12.25 -14.84
CA GLU A 43 -6.08 11.89 -15.13
C GLU A 43 -5.34 11.48 -13.86
N GLY A 44 -5.57 12.17 -12.74
CA GLY A 44 -5.02 11.79 -11.45
C GLY A 44 -5.40 10.37 -11.06
N TYR A 45 -6.67 9.97 -11.21
CA TYR A 45 -7.11 8.60 -10.92
C TYR A 45 -6.57 7.58 -11.93
N LYS A 46 -6.46 7.95 -13.22
CA LYS A 46 -5.82 7.11 -14.24
C LYS A 46 -4.35 6.85 -13.90
N ASN A 47 -3.60 7.88 -13.54
CA ASN A 47 -2.19 7.75 -13.17
C ASN A 47 -2.01 6.90 -11.89
N GLY A 48 -2.90 7.05 -10.91
CA GLY A 48 -2.94 6.18 -9.73
C GLY A 48 -3.19 4.71 -10.09
N TYR A 49 -4.08 4.45 -11.04
CA TYR A 49 -4.32 3.10 -11.56
C TYR A 49 -3.08 2.55 -12.29
N MET A 50 -2.38 3.36 -13.08
CA MET A 50 -1.15 2.95 -13.76
C MET A 50 -0.02 2.65 -12.76
N PHE A 51 0.12 3.47 -11.72
CA PHE A 51 1.07 3.19 -10.62
C PHE A 51 0.77 1.84 -9.95
N PHE A 52 -0.48 1.58 -9.65
CA PHE A 52 -0.94 0.31 -9.09
C PHE A 52 -0.53 -0.89 -9.94
N LEU A 53 -0.74 -0.84 -11.25
CA LEU A 53 -0.35 -1.92 -12.16
C LEU A 53 1.17 -2.12 -12.19
N ARG A 54 1.93 -1.02 -12.23
CA ARG A 54 3.40 -1.05 -12.21
C ARG A 54 3.94 -1.65 -10.93
N PHE A 55 3.42 -1.19 -9.78
CA PHE A 55 3.80 -1.72 -8.48
C PHE A 55 3.56 -3.23 -8.37
N GLY A 56 2.36 -3.69 -8.76
CA GLY A 56 2.02 -5.11 -8.75
C GLY A 56 2.90 -5.94 -9.70
N ARG A 57 3.20 -5.43 -10.90
CA ARG A 57 4.09 -6.08 -11.86
C ARG A 57 5.50 -6.24 -11.28
N ILE A 58 6.08 -5.18 -10.72
CA ILE A 58 7.42 -5.20 -10.11
C ILE A 58 7.45 -6.15 -8.92
N LEU A 59 6.44 -6.08 -8.05
CA LEU A 59 6.32 -6.99 -6.91
C LEU A 59 6.33 -8.46 -7.35
N LYS A 60 5.57 -8.78 -8.40
CA LYS A 60 5.55 -10.12 -9.00
C LYS A 60 6.89 -10.52 -9.62
N GLN A 61 7.58 -9.59 -10.30
CA GLN A 61 8.92 -9.83 -10.88
C GLN A 61 9.97 -10.11 -9.80
N LEU A 62 9.85 -9.48 -8.63
CA LEU A 62 10.68 -9.77 -7.46
C LEU A 62 10.35 -11.13 -6.79
N GLY A 63 9.35 -11.85 -7.28
CA GLY A 63 8.97 -13.19 -6.82
C GLY A 63 7.91 -13.21 -5.72
N PHE A 64 7.40 -12.06 -5.27
CA PHE A 64 6.32 -12.01 -4.28
C PHE A 64 5.00 -12.52 -4.86
N LYS A 65 4.11 -13.00 -3.99
CA LYS A 65 2.91 -13.74 -4.41
C LYS A 65 1.60 -12.99 -4.17
N GLN A 66 1.61 -11.95 -3.34
CA GLN A 66 0.38 -11.29 -2.92
C GLN A 66 0.60 -9.80 -2.65
N MET A 67 -0.45 -9.02 -2.86
CA MET A 67 -0.55 -7.64 -2.37
C MET A 67 -1.99 -7.31 -2.01
N VAL A 68 -2.15 -6.30 -1.17
CA VAL A 68 -3.44 -5.70 -0.83
C VAL A 68 -3.45 -4.26 -1.33
N THR A 69 -4.56 -3.78 -1.87
CA THR A 69 -4.70 -2.38 -2.29
C THR A 69 -6.02 -1.80 -1.85
N MET A 70 -5.98 -0.62 -1.24
CA MET A 70 -7.16 0.20 -1.03
C MET A 70 -7.43 1.05 -2.27
N VAL A 71 -8.55 0.81 -2.92
CA VAL A 71 -9.01 1.61 -4.07
C VAL A 71 -9.81 2.80 -3.59
N HIS A 72 -10.84 2.58 -2.77
CA HIS A 72 -11.54 3.66 -2.07
C HIS A 72 -12.33 3.15 -0.85
N THR A 73 -12.56 4.04 0.08
CA THR A 73 -13.35 3.79 1.30
C THR A 73 -14.82 4.17 1.09
N GLN A 74 -15.70 3.76 1.99
CA GLN A 74 -17.11 4.20 2.01
C GLN A 74 -17.27 5.73 2.07
N ARG A 75 -16.32 6.44 2.72
CA ARG A 75 -16.33 7.92 2.73
C ARG A 75 -16.24 8.51 1.32
N ASN A 76 -15.51 7.88 0.41
CA ASN A 76 -15.43 8.31 -0.98
C ASN A 76 -16.75 8.06 -1.72
N PHE A 77 -17.46 7.01 -1.37
CA PHE A 77 -18.73 6.61 -1.97
C PHE A 77 -19.85 7.62 -1.72
N SER A 78 -19.82 8.34 -0.60
CA SER A 78 -20.82 9.39 -0.29
C SER A 78 -20.80 10.60 -1.24
N SER A 79 -19.71 10.79 -2.01
CA SER A 79 -19.60 11.86 -3.01
C SER A 79 -19.87 11.29 -4.42
N LYS A 80 -21.08 11.54 -4.96
CA LYS A 80 -21.49 11.02 -6.29
C LYS A 80 -20.54 11.41 -7.42
N GLU A 81 -20.08 12.65 -7.45
CA GLU A 81 -19.12 13.13 -8.45
C GLU A 81 -17.81 12.39 -8.39
N ARG A 82 -17.25 12.29 -7.18
CA ARG A 82 -15.98 11.61 -6.95
C ARG A 82 -16.04 10.14 -7.30
N ILE A 83 -17.07 9.44 -6.81
CA ILE A 83 -17.20 8.01 -7.08
C ILE A 83 -17.34 7.75 -8.57
N GLY A 84 -18.16 8.53 -9.29
CA GLY A 84 -18.31 8.40 -10.73
C GLY A 84 -16.99 8.54 -11.50
N THR A 85 -16.13 9.48 -11.08
CA THR A 85 -14.80 9.67 -11.69
C THR A 85 -13.86 8.49 -11.40
N ILE A 86 -13.87 7.98 -10.16
CA ILE A 86 -13.07 6.80 -9.78
C ILE A 86 -13.50 5.57 -10.60
N LEU A 87 -14.82 5.29 -10.66
CA LEU A 87 -15.33 4.12 -11.37
C LEU A 87 -14.99 4.18 -12.86
N LYS A 88 -15.16 5.32 -13.51
CA LYS A 88 -14.77 5.53 -14.91
C LYS A 88 -13.27 5.34 -15.12
N ALA A 89 -12.43 5.85 -14.22
CA ALA A 89 -10.99 5.67 -14.32
C ALA A 89 -10.59 4.19 -14.24
N ILE A 90 -11.26 3.40 -13.41
CA ILE A 90 -11.01 1.95 -13.31
C ILE A 90 -11.48 1.24 -14.56
N THR A 91 -12.76 1.39 -14.95
CA THR A 91 -13.35 0.64 -16.08
C THR A 91 -12.72 0.97 -17.41
N ASN A 92 -12.41 2.26 -17.66
CA ASN A 92 -11.83 2.70 -18.95
C ASN A 92 -10.36 2.29 -19.11
N ASN A 93 -9.66 2.00 -18.03
CA ASN A 93 -8.24 1.63 -18.09
C ASN A 93 -8.00 0.15 -17.75
N PHE A 94 -9.02 -0.60 -17.40
CA PHE A 94 -8.90 -2.03 -17.18
C PHE A 94 -8.76 -2.74 -18.52
N ASP A 95 -7.56 -3.25 -18.77
CA ASP A 95 -7.26 -4.04 -19.98
C ASP A 95 -7.01 -5.50 -19.58
N ASP A 96 -7.94 -6.36 -19.93
CA ASP A 96 -7.85 -7.79 -19.64
C ASP A 96 -6.79 -8.52 -20.48
N LYS A 97 -6.25 -7.87 -21.52
CA LYS A 97 -5.11 -8.34 -22.32
C LYS A 97 -3.76 -8.02 -21.66
N ASN A 98 -3.74 -7.09 -20.70
CA ASN A 98 -2.53 -6.79 -19.94
C ASN A 98 -2.02 -8.06 -19.26
N GLU A 99 -0.76 -8.41 -19.48
CA GLU A 99 -0.16 -9.66 -18.96
C GLU A 99 -0.20 -9.77 -17.43
N PHE A 100 -0.02 -8.67 -16.72
CA PHE A 100 -0.12 -8.68 -15.26
C PHE A 100 -1.55 -9.02 -14.83
N ILE A 101 -2.56 -8.38 -15.43
CA ILE A 101 -3.97 -8.62 -15.13
C ILE A 101 -4.37 -10.04 -15.50
N LYS A 102 -4.01 -10.50 -16.70
CA LYS A 102 -4.32 -11.84 -17.21
C LYS A 102 -3.77 -12.95 -16.31
N ASN A 103 -2.57 -12.73 -15.76
CA ASN A 103 -1.83 -13.72 -14.96
C ASN A 103 -1.94 -13.47 -13.45
N SER A 104 -2.94 -12.73 -12.99
CA SER A 104 -3.19 -12.44 -11.57
C SER A 104 -4.60 -12.86 -11.19
N LEU A 105 -4.73 -13.36 -9.95
CA LEU A 105 -6.01 -13.62 -9.32
C LEU A 105 -6.43 -12.37 -8.55
N PHE A 106 -7.61 -11.85 -8.85
CA PHE A 106 -8.19 -10.71 -8.15
C PHE A 106 -9.24 -11.19 -7.14
N LYS A 107 -9.15 -10.71 -5.91
CA LYS A 107 -10.14 -10.95 -4.85
C LYS A 107 -10.64 -9.60 -4.34
N ILE A 108 -11.94 -9.41 -4.38
CA ILE A 108 -12.58 -8.12 -4.07
C ILE A 108 -13.26 -8.19 -2.71
N TYR A 109 -13.02 -7.16 -1.88
CA TYR A 109 -13.55 -7.02 -0.53
C TYR A 109 -14.14 -5.62 -0.34
N GLY A 110 -15.28 -5.52 0.30
CA GLY A 110 -15.99 -4.29 0.60
C GLY A 110 -17.48 -4.42 0.33
N ASP A 111 -18.20 -3.35 0.53
CA ASP A 111 -19.65 -3.29 0.28
C ASP A 111 -19.93 -3.07 -1.20
N ILE A 112 -19.77 -4.13 -2.00
CA ILE A 112 -20.00 -4.08 -3.45
C ILE A 112 -21.48 -4.01 -3.81
N ASP A 113 -22.40 -4.49 -2.96
CA ASP A 113 -23.83 -4.46 -3.23
C ASP A 113 -24.39 -3.03 -3.26
N SER A 114 -23.77 -2.11 -2.54
CA SER A 114 -24.08 -0.69 -2.59
C SER A 114 -23.98 -0.08 -3.99
N TYR A 115 -23.11 -0.61 -4.86
CA TYR A 115 -23.01 -0.12 -6.25
C TYR A 115 -24.30 -0.38 -7.01
N LYS A 116 -24.86 -1.60 -6.88
CA LYS A 116 -26.14 -1.95 -7.51
C LYS A 116 -27.27 -1.07 -7.00
N GLN A 117 -27.32 -0.85 -5.68
CA GLN A 117 -28.37 -0.06 -5.03
C GLN A 117 -28.32 1.42 -5.40
N ASN A 118 -27.15 1.96 -5.73
CA ASN A 118 -26.92 3.37 -6.04
C ASN A 118 -26.80 3.68 -7.54
N GLY A 119 -27.22 2.76 -8.42
CA GLY A 119 -27.31 3.00 -9.87
C GLY A 119 -26.00 2.70 -10.65
N TYR A 120 -25.03 2.03 -10.02
CA TYR A 120 -23.77 1.61 -10.67
C TYR A 120 -23.79 0.09 -10.97
N SER A 121 -24.87 -0.42 -11.52
CA SER A 121 -25.08 -1.85 -11.78
C SER A 121 -24.04 -2.44 -12.72
N ASP A 122 -23.57 -1.69 -13.72
CA ASP A 122 -22.56 -2.16 -14.64
C ASP A 122 -21.18 -2.31 -13.96
N PHE A 123 -20.84 -1.39 -13.06
CA PHE A 123 -19.62 -1.52 -12.27
C PHE A 123 -19.72 -2.70 -11.28
N TYR A 124 -20.87 -2.93 -10.68
CA TYR A 124 -21.10 -4.11 -9.85
C TYR A 124 -20.85 -5.41 -10.64
N LYS A 125 -21.41 -5.54 -11.85
CA LYS A 125 -21.16 -6.70 -12.73
C LYS A 125 -19.68 -6.84 -13.07
N PHE A 126 -19.03 -5.75 -13.44
CA PHE A 126 -17.60 -5.70 -13.72
C PHE A 126 -16.76 -6.24 -12.54
N LEU A 127 -17.09 -5.86 -11.29
CA LEU A 127 -16.41 -6.37 -10.10
C LEU A 127 -16.63 -7.87 -9.91
N LEU A 128 -17.84 -8.37 -10.16
CA LEU A 128 -18.13 -9.81 -10.09
C LEU A 128 -17.36 -10.58 -11.15
N ASP A 129 -17.29 -10.07 -12.36
CA ASP A 129 -16.57 -10.70 -13.48
C ASP A 129 -15.08 -10.81 -13.17
N ILE A 130 -14.46 -9.75 -12.63
CA ILE A 130 -13.05 -9.76 -12.21
C ILE A 130 -12.83 -10.76 -11.07
N ASN A 131 -13.69 -10.74 -10.05
CA ASN A 131 -13.55 -11.61 -8.88
C ASN A 131 -13.71 -13.10 -9.23
N ASN A 132 -14.47 -13.41 -10.25
CA ASN A 132 -14.76 -14.78 -10.71
C ASN A 132 -13.87 -15.21 -11.89
N LYS A 133 -13.03 -14.31 -12.42
CA LYS A 133 -12.17 -14.60 -13.57
C LYS A 133 -11.16 -15.68 -13.19
N PRO A 134 -11.13 -16.82 -13.91
CA PRO A 134 -10.11 -17.83 -13.71
C PRO A 134 -8.75 -17.25 -14.13
N SER A 135 -7.76 -17.34 -13.26
CA SER A 135 -6.39 -17.00 -13.61
C SER A 135 -5.72 -18.21 -14.27
N MET A 136 -5.10 -18.00 -15.43
CA MET A 136 -4.36 -19.07 -16.13
C MET A 136 -3.11 -19.51 -15.33
N ASN A 137 -2.49 -18.59 -14.58
CA ASN A 137 -1.34 -18.85 -13.72
C ASN A 137 -1.57 -18.16 -12.38
N GLN A 138 -2.03 -18.88 -11.36
CA GLN A 138 -2.36 -18.36 -10.02
C GLN A 138 -1.11 -17.98 -9.19
N ASN A 139 -0.08 -17.45 -9.86
CA ASN A 139 1.18 -17.14 -9.19
C ASN A 139 1.19 -15.82 -8.44
N PHE A 140 0.13 -15.01 -8.57
CA PHE A 140 0.00 -13.74 -7.89
C PHE A 140 -1.46 -13.44 -7.54
N THR A 141 -1.72 -13.13 -6.28
CA THR A 141 -3.06 -12.76 -5.81
C THR A 141 -3.10 -11.28 -5.42
N HIS A 142 -4.08 -10.59 -5.97
CA HIS A 142 -4.34 -9.20 -5.66
C HIS A 142 -5.63 -9.06 -4.87
N HIS A 143 -5.51 -8.64 -3.62
CA HIS A 143 -6.63 -8.37 -2.72
C HIS A 143 -7.02 -6.90 -2.85
N ILE A 144 -8.20 -6.61 -3.39
CA ILE A 144 -8.68 -5.24 -3.63
C ILE A 144 -9.73 -4.88 -2.59
N LEU A 145 -9.48 -3.81 -1.85
CA LEU A 145 -10.44 -3.20 -0.94
C LEU A 145 -11.15 -2.06 -1.67
N ILE A 146 -12.46 -2.21 -1.88
CA ILE A 146 -13.26 -1.24 -2.62
C ILE A 146 -14.58 -0.99 -1.88
N ASN A 147 -14.97 0.28 -1.74
CA ASN A 147 -16.09 0.66 -0.87
C ASN A 147 -15.99 0.05 0.53
N TYR A 148 -14.76 0.04 1.04
CA TYR A 148 -14.40 -0.62 2.29
C TYR A 148 -14.57 0.31 3.48
N SER A 149 -15.00 -0.26 4.61
CA SER A 149 -14.94 0.36 5.93
C SER A 149 -14.62 -0.69 7.00
N GLU A 150 -14.09 -0.24 8.12
CA GLU A 150 -13.83 -1.07 9.29
C GLU A 150 -15.13 -1.71 9.81
N GLU A 151 -16.25 -0.98 9.75
CA GLU A 151 -17.57 -1.49 10.13
C GLU A 151 -18.01 -2.65 9.23
N TRP A 152 -17.82 -2.49 7.91
CA TRP A 152 -18.09 -3.58 6.96
C TRP A 152 -17.20 -4.80 7.26
N ALA A 153 -15.94 -4.56 7.57
CA ALA A 153 -15.00 -5.63 7.90
C ALA A 153 -15.41 -6.42 9.14
N LEU A 154 -15.84 -5.75 10.19
CA LEU A 154 -16.32 -6.38 11.42
C LEU A 154 -17.58 -7.24 11.19
N LYS A 155 -18.48 -6.81 10.30
CA LYS A 155 -19.67 -7.57 9.90
C LYS A 155 -19.36 -8.75 8.96
N ASN A 156 -18.17 -8.76 8.33
CA ASN A 156 -17.77 -9.75 7.31
C ASN A 156 -16.45 -10.45 7.66
N LEU A 157 -16.25 -10.82 8.91
CA LEU A 157 -14.99 -11.41 9.39
C LEU A 157 -14.56 -12.66 8.60
N GLN A 158 -15.50 -13.48 8.14
CA GLN A 158 -15.19 -14.64 7.30
C GLN A 158 -14.50 -14.24 5.99
N LYS A 159 -14.96 -13.16 5.35
CA LYS A 159 -14.33 -12.64 4.13
C LYS A 159 -12.96 -12.01 4.45
N ILE A 160 -12.86 -11.28 5.55
CA ILE A 160 -11.62 -10.64 5.99
C ILE A 160 -10.56 -11.68 6.34
N ASN A 161 -10.93 -12.82 6.89
CA ASN A 161 -10.00 -13.91 7.19
C ASN A 161 -9.32 -14.49 5.94
N CYS A 162 -9.90 -14.31 4.75
CA CYS A 162 -9.28 -14.68 3.48
C CYS A 162 -8.20 -13.69 3.02
N ILE A 163 -8.08 -12.51 3.64
CA ILE A 163 -6.99 -11.57 3.40
C ILE A 163 -5.77 -12.06 4.19
N PRO A 164 -4.57 -12.10 3.59
CA PRO A 164 -3.36 -12.50 4.31
C PRO A 164 -2.98 -11.48 5.39
N GLU A 165 -2.08 -11.89 6.30
CA GLU A 165 -1.44 -10.94 7.23
C GLU A 165 -0.67 -9.87 6.46
N ILE A 166 -0.86 -8.61 6.84
CA ILE A 166 -0.21 -7.46 6.20
C ILE A 166 1.19 -7.28 6.79
N SER A 167 2.18 -7.27 5.93
CA SER A 167 3.58 -7.06 6.34
C SER A 167 3.95 -5.59 6.45
N SER A 168 3.50 -4.80 5.49
CA SER A 168 3.82 -3.37 5.44
C SER A 168 2.66 -2.58 4.84
N VAL A 169 2.35 -1.44 5.44
CA VAL A 169 1.45 -0.43 4.85
C VAL A 169 2.29 0.61 4.16
N ILE A 170 2.05 0.82 2.89
CA ILE A 170 2.68 1.86 2.08
C ILE A 170 1.62 2.90 1.75
N ARG A 171 1.80 4.11 2.22
CA ARG A 171 0.86 5.21 2.04
C ARG A 171 1.51 6.44 1.45
N PHE A 172 0.75 7.22 0.68
CA PHE A 172 1.23 8.40 -0.04
C PHE A 172 0.54 9.67 0.44
N THR A 173 1.27 10.78 0.51
CA THR A 173 0.87 12.18 0.72
C THR A 173 0.14 12.56 2.00
N LYS A 174 -0.78 11.75 2.48
CA LYS A 174 -1.57 12.08 3.68
C LYS A 174 -1.28 11.04 4.76
N GLY A 175 -0.30 11.33 5.59
CA GLY A 175 0.01 10.54 6.75
C GLY A 175 -1.18 10.38 7.67
N PHE A 176 -1.10 9.77 8.72
CA PHE A 176 -1.90 9.76 9.94
C PHE A 176 -3.44 9.90 9.83
N VAL A 177 -4.06 9.94 8.64
CA VAL A 177 -5.53 9.89 8.54
C VAL A 177 -5.96 8.44 8.64
N SER A 178 -6.67 8.13 9.72
CA SER A 178 -7.28 6.82 9.91
C SER A 178 -8.37 6.54 8.88
N GLY A 179 -8.46 5.31 8.42
CA GLY A 179 -9.49 4.80 7.54
C GLY A 179 -8.95 3.73 6.60
N GLY A 180 -9.70 2.66 6.40
CA GLY A 180 -9.30 1.54 5.55
C GLY A 180 -8.32 0.58 6.22
N TRP A 181 -8.24 0.59 7.54
CA TRP A 181 -7.43 -0.35 8.31
C TRP A 181 -8.05 -1.75 8.33
N ILE A 182 -7.20 -2.77 8.36
CA ILE A 182 -7.63 -4.16 8.59
C ILE A 182 -6.98 -4.62 9.91
N PRO A 183 -7.48 -4.16 11.07
CA PRO A 183 -6.77 -4.28 12.36
C PRO A 183 -6.37 -5.71 12.71
N ILE A 184 -7.25 -6.69 12.40
CA ILE A 184 -7.01 -8.10 12.68
C ILE A 184 -5.93 -8.74 11.78
N LYS A 185 -5.47 -8.03 10.75
CA LYS A 185 -4.44 -8.47 9.78
C LYS A 185 -3.16 -7.64 9.84
N MET A 186 -3.02 -6.80 10.87
CA MET A 186 -1.94 -5.82 10.95
C MET A 186 -1.18 -5.90 12.28
N GLN A 187 -0.99 -7.09 12.82
CA GLN A 187 -0.38 -7.30 14.14
C GLN A 187 1.13 -6.97 14.16
N THR A 188 1.83 -7.30 13.08
CA THR A 188 3.28 -7.10 12.95
C THR A 188 3.62 -6.24 11.73
N THR A 189 2.77 -5.28 11.43
CA THR A 189 2.87 -4.46 10.22
C THR A 189 3.81 -3.29 10.44
N SER A 190 4.71 -3.07 9.50
CA SER A 190 5.48 -1.84 9.40
C SER A 190 4.70 -0.78 8.61
N PHE A 191 4.97 0.50 8.90
CA PHE A 191 4.32 1.61 8.22
C PHE A 191 5.35 2.43 7.47
N ILE A 192 5.08 2.64 6.18
CA ILE A 192 5.90 3.43 5.29
C ILE A 192 5.06 4.56 4.73
N TYR A 193 5.59 5.73 4.82
CA TYR A 193 4.93 6.93 4.44
C TYR A 193 5.75 7.69 3.41
N SER A 194 5.17 7.97 2.25
CA SER A 194 5.78 8.78 1.23
C SER A 194 5.07 10.13 1.12
N GLN A 195 5.81 11.21 1.17
CA GLN A 195 5.30 12.55 0.85
C GLN A 195 5.06 12.72 -0.65
N ILE A 196 5.73 11.92 -1.48
CA ILE A 196 5.59 11.95 -2.93
C ILE A 196 4.26 11.28 -3.31
N PRO A 197 3.37 11.97 -4.02
CA PRO A 197 2.11 11.39 -4.50
C PRO A 197 2.35 10.15 -5.35
N SER A 198 1.47 9.14 -5.25
CA SER A 198 1.56 7.93 -6.07
C SER A 198 1.51 8.21 -7.58
N ILE A 199 0.94 9.36 -7.98
CA ILE A 199 0.83 9.79 -9.39
C ILE A 199 2.04 10.57 -9.89
N SER A 200 3.06 10.82 -9.05
CA SER A 200 4.24 11.56 -9.42
C SER A 200 5.08 10.81 -10.46
N GLU A 201 5.64 11.54 -11.41
CA GLU A 201 6.62 11.04 -12.39
C GLU A 201 7.92 10.54 -11.74
N PHE A 202 8.15 10.92 -10.49
CA PHE A 202 9.26 10.42 -9.69
C PHE A 202 9.30 8.87 -9.62
N TRP A 203 8.15 8.21 -9.68
CA TRP A 203 8.05 6.76 -9.54
C TRP A 203 8.48 6.02 -10.81
N SER A 204 9.79 5.91 -11.02
CA SER A 204 10.37 4.97 -12.00
C SER A 204 10.24 3.51 -11.49
N ASP A 205 10.56 2.53 -12.34
CA ASP A 205 10.57 1.11 -11.93
C ASP A 205 11.63 0.86 -10.85
N GLU A 206 12.76 1.59 -10.89
CA GLU A 206 13.82 1.54 -9.90
C GLU A 206 13.36 2.10 -8.55
N SER A 207 12.71 3.26 -8.54
CA SER A 207 12.21 3.86 -7.30
C SER A 207 11.08 3.05 -6.66
N ILE A 208 10.21 2.42 -7.45
CA ILE A 208 9.20 1.48 -6.96
C ILE A 208 9.88 0.22 -6.39
N THR A 209 10.88 -0.32 -7.07
CA THR A 209 11.66 -1.46 -6.59
C THR A 209 12.30 -1.14 -5.24
N ALA A 210 12.96 0.01 -5.14
CA ALA A 210 13.56 0.46 -3.88
C ALA A 210 12.52 0.60 -2.75
N LEU A 211 11.35 1.17 -3.03
CA LEU A 211 10.25 1.28 -2.07
C LEU A 211 9.81 -0.10 -1.55
N ILE A 212 9.70 -1.09 -2.43
CA ILE A 212 9.36 -2.47 -2.05
C ILE A 212 10.46 -3.08 -1.17
N LEU A 213 11.73 -2.92 -1.54
CA LEU A 213 12.85 -3.49 -0.79
C LEU A 213 13.04 -2.82 0.58
N ILE A 214 12.86 -1.51 0.67
CA ILE A 214 12.81 -0.76 1.94
C ILE A 214 11.70 -1.34 2.83
N SER A 215 10.51 -1.51 2.26
CA SER A 215 9.36 -2.04 2.97
C SER A 215 9.61 -3.44 3.53
N LEU A 216 10.18 -4.30 2.72
CA LEU A 216 10.57 -5.65 3.12
C LEU A 216 11.61 -5.64 4.25
N ASN A 217 12.66 -4.85 4.11
CA ASN A 217 13.74 -4.78 5.10
C ASN A 217 13.24 -4.31 6.46
N ILE A 218 12.41 -3.26 6.48
CA ILE A 218 11.83 -2.74 7.72
C ILE A 218 10.91 -3.78 8.37
N TRP A 219 10.09 -4.47 7.56
CA TRP A 219 9.22 -5.53 8.09
C TRP A 219 10.02 -6.71 8.66
N ILE A 220 11.09 -7.16 8.00
CA ILE A 220 11.97 -8.23 8.51
C ILE A 220 12.54 -7.82 9.87
N THR A 221 13.11 -6.62 9.96
CA THR A 221 13.68 -6.08 11.19
C THR A 221 12.63 -5.98 12.29
N THR A 222 11.42 -5.51 11.96
CA THR A 222 10.30 -5.43 12.90
C THR A 222 9.89 -6.80 13.41
N LYS A 223 9.77 -7.79 12.54
CA LYS A 223 9.37 -9.16 12.88
C LYS A 223 10.40 -9.86 13.76
N GLU A 224 11.68 -9.72 13.43
CA GLU A 224 12.77 -10.30 14.21
C GLU A 224 12.84 -9.70 15.62
N PHE A 225 12.54 -8.42 15.73
CA PHE A 225 12.54 -7.72 17.01
C PHE A 225 11.39 -8.15 17.93
N ILE A 226 10.17 -8.27 17.42
CA ILE A 226 8.99 -8.64 18.22
C ILE A 226 9.10 -10.07 18.77
N GLY A 227 9.83 -10.96 18.09
CA GLY A 227 9.81 -12.40 18.38
C GLY A 227 10.75 -12.90 19.48
N THR A 228 11.80 -12.16 19.91
CA THR A 228 12.93 -12.84 20.56
C THR A 228 13.65 -12.11 21.69
N LYS A 229 13.35 -10.87 22.03
CA LYS A 229 14.18 -10.13 22.99
C LYS A 229 13.41 -9.72 24.27
N SER A 230 13.83 -10.27 25.42
CA SER A 230 13.60 -9.62 26.70
C SER A 230 14.68 -8.54 26.88
N TYR A 231 14.27 -7.28 26.99
CA TYR A 231 15.19 -6.17 27.30
C TYR A 231 15.37 -6.06 28.80
N CYS A 232 16.60 -5.82 29.25
CA CYS A 232 16.82 -5.35 30.61
C CYS A 232 16.27 -3.93 30.79
N GLN A 233 16.07 -3.48 32.03
CA GLN A 233 15.45 -2.18 32.30
C GLN A 233 16.22 -1.02 31.65
N ASN A 234 17.53 -1.04 31.69
CA ASN A 234 18.38 0.01 31.10
C ASN A 234 18.27 0.08 29.59
N GLU A 235 18.14 -1.07 28.91
CA GLU A 235 17.93 -1.11 27.45
C GLU A 235 16.57 -0.53 27.08
N LYS A 236 15.53 -0.80 27.86
CA LYS A 236 14.20 -0.22 27.67
C LYS A 236 14.22 1.31 27.80
N GLU A 237 14.91 1.81 28.82
CA GLU A 237 15.08 3.25 29.05
C GLU A 237 15.83 3.93 27.90
N MET A 238 16.92 3.32 27.43
CA MET A 238 17.67 3.82 26.27
C MET A 238 16.83 3.84 25.00
N ILE A 239 16.01 2.81 24.77
CA ILE A 239 15.11 2.77 23.61
C ILE A 239 14.04 3.87 23.71
N HIS A 240 13.47 4.10 24.89
CA HIS A 240 12.51 5.17 25.09
C HIS A 240 13.15 6.54 24.86
N GLN A 241 14.31 6.81 25.46
CA GLN A 241 15.04 8.06 25.24
C GLN A 241 15.38 8.29 23.78
N LYS A 242 15.79 7.24 23.05
CA LYS A 242 16.07 7.34 21.62
C LYS A 242 14.81 7.65 20.81
N ARG A 243 13.68 7.02 21.11
CA ARG A 243 12.39 7.30 20.47
C ARG A 243 11.93 8.73 20.72
N ASP A 244 12.05 9.20 21.96
CA ASP A 244 11.68 10.57 22.34
C ASP A 244 12.55 11.59 21.59
N LEU A 245 13.85 11.33 21.46
CA LEU A 245 14.76 12.16 20.68
C LEU A 245 14.44 12.13 19.18
N GLU A 246 14.12 10.97 18.61
CA GLU A 246 13.76 10.82 17.21
C GLU A 246 12.41 11.46 16.87
N LEU A 247 11.42 11.36 17.78
CA LEU A 247 10.11 12.02 17.63
C LEU A 247 10.21 13.55 17.78
N CYS A 248 11.15 14.03 18.60
CA CYS A 248 11.43 15.45 18.79
C CYS A 248 12.51 15.97 17.84
N SER A 249 13.03 15.14 16.94
CA SER A 249 14.09 15.53 16.01
C SER A 249 13.64 16.61 15.06
N ASP A 250 14.59 17.44 14.65
CA ASP A 250 14.35 18.50 13.66
C ASP A 250 13.87 17.93 12.30
N THR A 251 14.12 16.65 12.02
CA THR A 251 13.61 15.94 10.85
C THR A 251 12.08 15.95 10.80
N VAL A 252 11.39 15.62 11.89
CA VAL A 252 9.92 15.67 11.96
C VAL A 252 9.42 17.11 11.84
N LYS A 253 10.12 18.08 12.46
CA LYS A 253 9.78 19.49 12.34
C LYS A 253 10.01 20.05 10.95
N LEU A 254 11.10 19.68 10.29
CA LEU A 254 11.42 20.06 8.92
C LEU A 254 10.38 19.53 7.91
N GLU A 255 9.88 18.33 8.10
CA GLU A 255 8.86 17.74 7.25
C GLU A 255 7.51 18.45 7.34
N ILE A 256 7.15 18.96 8.51
CA ILE A 256 5.96 19.80 8.69
C ILE A 256 6.15 21.18 8.07
N GLN A 257 7.37 21.71 8.11
CA GLN A 257 7.68 23.07 7.65
C GLN A 257 8.05 23.15 6.16
N CYS A 258 8.55 22.08 5.57
CA CYS A 258 9.01 22.05 4.17
C CYS A 258 8.36 20.90 3.40
N PRO A 259 7.11 21.03 2.92
CA PRO A 259 6.41 19.97 2.21
C PRO A 259 6.99 19.62 0.83
N MET A 260 8.10 20.23 0.43
CA MET A 260 8.73 20.07 -0.89
C MET A 260 9.91 19.09 -0.91
N HIS A 261 10.24 18.44 0.19
CA HIS A 261 11.31 17.43 0.19
C HIS A 261 10.78 16.06 -0.24
N ASN A 262 11.48 15.46 -1.20
CA ASN A 262 11.22 14.11 -1.66
C ASN A 262 11.70 13.09 -0.60
N ARG A 263 10.88 12.82 0.40
CA ARG A 263 11.22 11.92 1.51
C ARG A 263 10.25 10.77 1.63
N ILE A 264 10.77 9.62 2.00
CA ILE A 264 10.02 8.49 2.52
C ILE A 264 10.34 8.36 4.00
N ILE A 265 9.29 8.34 4.82
CA ILE A 265 9.40 8.08 6.25
C ILE A 265 8.89 6.68 6.51
N ALA A 266 9.73 5.88 7.09
CA ALA A 266 9.38 4.54 7.52
C ALA A 266 9.38 4.48 9.05
N PHE A 267 8.31 4.00 9.64
CA PHE A 267 8.20 3.78 11.07
C PHE A 267 8.59 2.34 11.38
N GLY A 268 9.82 2.18 11.84
CA GLY A 268 10.31 0.92 12.40
C GLY A 268 10.20 0.92 13.93
N ILE A 269 10.63 -0.19 14.55
CA ILE A 269 10.64 -0.34 16.02
C ILE A 269 11.53 0.69 16.70
N ASN A 270 12.57 1.14 16.02
CA ASN A 270 13.53 2.12 16.55
C ASN A 270 13.14 3.58 16.27
N GLY A 271 11.89 3.83 15.82
CA GLY A 271 11.40 5.16 15.47
C GLY A 271 11.34 5.42 13.96
N PRO A 272 11.08 6.67 13.56
CA PRO A 272 11.02 7.03 12.15
C PRO A 272 12.41 7.02 11.52
N ILE A 273 12.51 6.41 10.35
CA ILE A 273 13.70 6.44 9.49
C ILE A 273 13.32 7.24 8.26
N SER A 274 14.06 8.30 7.97
CA SER A 274 13.86 9.13 6.79
C SER A 274 14.82 8.74 5.68
N TYR A 275 14.29 8.55 4.48
CA TYR A 275 15.06 8.33 3.26
C TYR A 275 14.87 9.55 2.35
N GLU A 276 15.96 10.18 1.97
CA GLU A 276 15.98 11.30 1.02
C GLU A 276 16.30 10.80 -0.39
N PHE A 277 15.64 11.38 -1.38
CA PHE A 277 15.83 11.07 -2.79
C PHE A 277 16.49 12.22 -3.54
#